data_1d7795eb63d7ae3bf81a8552275435f3
#
_entry.id   1d7795eb63d7ae3bf81a8552275435f3
#
_cell.length_a   1.000
_cell.length_b   1.000
_cell.length_c   1.000
_cell.angle_alpha   90.00
_cell.angle_beta   90.00
_cell.angle_gamma   90.00
#
_symmetry.space_group_name_H-M   'P 1'
#
loop_
_entity.id
_entity.type
_entity.pdbx_description
1 polymer ?
#
loop_
_entity_poly.entity_id
_entity_poly.type
_entity_poly.pdbx_seq_one_letter_code
_entity_poly.pdbx_strand_id
1 'polypeptide(L)'
;MSKRRFEEIGKAVGALVEEKNEAYGDSFQRSQEILKVLFPNGVQPNQYRDMLGMVRVIDKMFRIATDKDAFGESPWKDITGYGILGTAGDDREREMLEIREECKAEKKKHGKNCEADEIETGYGTIHKYPTEPW
;
A
#
# COMPACT_ATOMS: atom_id res chain seq x y z
N MET A 1 -5.25 25.23 -25.99
CA MET A 1 -5.65 23.81 -26.09
C MET A 1 -7.11 23.72 -26.50
N SER A 2 -7.40 22.97 -27.54
CA SER A 2 -8.76 22.83 -28.05
C SER A 2 -9.62 22.00 -27.09
N LYS A 3 -10.90 22.41 -26.85
CA LYS A 3 -11.89 21.63 -26.10
C LYS A 3 -12.03 20.18 -26.60
N ARG A 4 -11.84 19.94 -27.90
CA ARG A 4 -11.89 18.63 -28.53
C ARG A 4 -10.87 17.63 -27.97
N ARG A 5 -9.67 18.10 -27.58
CA ARG A 5 -8.62 17.23 -27.04
C ARG A 5 -9.01 16.57 -25.71
N PHE A 6 -9.68 17.28 -24.82
CA PHE A 6 -10.14 16.71 -23.55
C PHE A 6 -11.28 15.73 -23.74
N GLU A 7 -12.17 15.99 -24.69
CA GLU A 7 -13.26 15.06 -25.05
C GLU A 7 -12.71 13.76 -25.64
N GLU A 8 -11.74 13.86 -26.56
CA GLU A 8 -11.08 12.70 -27.17
C GLU A 8 -10.33 11.85 -26.12
N ILE A 9 -9.61 12.50 -25.20
CA ILE A 9 -8.97 11.82 -24.07
C ILE A 9 -10.02 11.14 -23.19
N GLY A 10 -11.11 11.82 -22.88
CA GLY A 10 -12.19 11.26 -22.07
C GLY A 10 -12.82 10.02 -22.68
N LYS A 11 -13.07 10.01 -23.99
CA LYS A 11 -13.59 8.84 -24.72
C LYS A 11 -12.60 7.67 -24.70
N ALA A 12 -11.31 7.94 -24.96
CA ALA A 12 -10.29 6.90 -24.97
C ALA A 12 -10.08 6.29 -23.57
N VAL A 13 -10.06 7.11 -22.52
CA VAL A 13 -9.97 6.64 -21.13
C VAL A 13 -11.23 5.89 -20.73
N GLY A 14 -12.42 6.35 -21.13
CA GLY A 14 -13.68 5.67 -20.85
C GLY A 14 -13.71 4.25 -21.40
N ALA A 15 -13.34 4.06 -22.67
CA ALA A 15 -13.25 2.74 -23.28
C ALA A 15 -12.23 1.82 -22.54
N LEU A 16 -11.08 2.35 -22.16
CA LEU A 16 -10.08 1.60 -21.38
C LEU A 16 -10.61 1.20 -19.99
N VAL A 17 -11.39 2.09 -19.35
CA VAL A 17 -12.00 1.80 -18.04
C VAL A 17 -13.05 0.71 -18.16
N GLU A 18 -13.89 0.72 -19.20
CA GLU A 18 -14.88 -0.34 -19.44
C GLU A 18 -14.20 -1.70 -19.62
N GLU A 19 -13.20 -1.79 -20.49
CA GLU A 19 -12.44 -3.01 -20.73
C GLU A 19 -11.80 -3.56 -19.44
N LYS A 20 -11.14 -2.69 -18.67
CA LYS A 20 -10.51 -3.09 -17.40
C LYS A 20 -11.54 -3.47 -16.35
N ASN A 21 -12.65 -2.73 -16.24
CA ASN A 21 -13.68 -3.03 -15.26
C ASN A 21 -14.33 -4.40 -15.50
N GLU A 22 -14.59 -4.77 -16.76
CA GLU A 22 -15.05 -6.11 -17.12
C GLU A 22 -14.01 -7.19 -16.70
N ALA A 23 -12.75 -7.03 -17.05
CA ALA A 23 -11.70 -7.99 -16.74
C ALA A 23 -11.47 -8.18 -15.23
N TYR A 24 -11.71 -7.13 -14.44
CA TYR A 24 -11.56 -7.14 -12.99
C TYR A 24 -12.88 -7.42 -12.23
N GLY A 25 -13.98 -7.73 -12.93
CA GLY A 25 -15.25 -8.08 -12.29
C GLY A 25 -15.78 -7.01 -11.35
N ASP A 26 -15.64 -5.74 -11.73
CA ASP A 26 -16.02 -4.58 -10.92
C ASP A 26 -15.35 -4.53 -9.54
N SER A 27 -14.08 -4.91 -9.48
CA SER A 27 -13.31 -4.96 -8.23
C SER A 27 -13.30 -3.63 -7.49
N PHE A 28 -13.29 -2.51 -8.23
CA PHE A 28 -13.29 -1.16 -7.65
C PHE A 28 -14.48 -0.92 -6.72
N GLN A 29 -15.68 -1.39 -7.08
CA GLN A 29 -16.87 -1.26 -6.24
C GLN A 29 -16.99 -2.37 -5.20
N ARG A 30 -16.57 -3.60 -5.53
CA ARG A 30 -16.80 -4.79 -4.71
C ARG A 30 -15.73 -5.05 -3.67
N SER A 31 -14.54 -4.49 -3.81
CA SER A 31 -13.44 -4.67 -2.85
C SER A 31 -13.79 -4.18 -1.44
N GLN A 32 -14.64 -3.16 -1.33
CA GLN A 32 -15.11 -2.65 -0.04
C GLN A 32 -15.84 -3.72 0.80
N GLU A 33 -16.57 -4.65 0.17
CA GLU A 33 -17.30 -5.69 0.90
C GLU A 33 -16.31 -6.69 1.53
N ILE A 34 -15.23 -7.00 0.84
CA ILE A 34 -14.15 -7.83 1.39
C ILE A 34 -13.46 -7.11 2.54
N LEU A 35 -13.17 -5.82 2.37
CA LEU A 35 -12.55 -5.02 3.44
C LEU A 35 -13.42 -4.91 4.69
N LYS A 36 -14.74 -4.82 4.55
CA LYS A 36 -15.67 -4.86 5.70
C LYS A 36 -15.59 -6.18 6.48
N VAL A 37 -15.36 -7.30 5.80
CA VAL A 37 -15.16 -8.59 6.44
C VAL A 37 -13.83 -8.66 7.16
N LEU A 38 -12.75 -8.17 6.54
CA LEU A 38 -11.40 -8.19 7.10
C LEU A 38 -11.22 -7.19 8.26
N PHE A 39 -11.89 -6.05 8.16
CA PHE A 39 -11.81 -4.94 9.13
C PHE A 39 -13.21 -4.58 9.66
N PRO A 40 -13.86 -5.46 10.44
CA PRO A 40 -15.23 -5.24 10.89
C PRO A 40 -15.38 -4.02 11.82
N ASN A 41 -14.28 -3.59 12.46
CA ASN A 41 -14.22 -2.42 13.34
C ASN A 41 -13.55 -1.20 12.70
N GLY A 42 -13.37 -1.22 11.38
CA GLY A 42 -12.64 -0.20 10.64
C GLY A 42 -11.12 -0.41 10.64
N VAL A 43 -10.44 0.33 9.79
CA VAL A 43 -8.98 0.26 9.63
C VAL A 43 -8.31 1.23 10.60
N GLN A 44 -7.40 0.71 11.42
CA GLN A 44 -6.62 1.53 12.34
C GLN A 44 -5.39 2.13 11.62
N PRO A 45 -4.84 3.29 12.09
CA PRO A 45 -3.70 3.94 11.41
C PRO A 45 -2.48 3.04 11.19
N ASN A 46 -2.17 2.14 12.11
CA ASN A 46 -1.08 1.18 12.00
C ASN A 46 -1.35 0.04 10.99
N GLN A 47 -2.58 -0.07 10.48
CA GLN A 47 -2.98 -1.08 9.48
C GLN A 47 -3.04 -0.51 8.05
N TYR A 48 -2.83 0.80 7.84
CA TYR A 48 -2.98 1.43 6.52
C TYR A 48 -2.08 0.80 5.46
N ARG A 49 -0.82 0.52 5.77
CA ARG A 49 0.11 -0.12 4.84
C ARG A 49 -0.42 -1.47 4.36
N ASP A 50 -0.81 -2.31 5.30
CA ASP A 50 -1.29 -3.65 5.01
C ASP A 50 -2.63 -3.62 4.28
N MET A 51 -3.55 -2.75 4.67
CA MET A 51 -4.83 -2.54 3.99
C MET A 51 -4.62 -2.15 2.52
N LEU A 52 -3.71 -1.20 2.24
CA LEU A 52 -3.39 -0.79 0.87
C LEU A 52 -2.77 -1.93 0.05
N GLY A 53 -1.90 -2.74 0.66
CA GLY A 53 -1.34 -3.94 0.04
C GLY A 53 -2.42 -4.98 -0.27
N MET A 54 -3.32 -5.24 0.69
CA MET A 54 -4.45 -6.17 0.51
C MET A 54 -5.40 -5.72 -0.59
N VAL A 55 -5.69 -4.43 -0.72
CA VAL A 55 -6.52 -3.91 -1.82
C VAL A 55 -5.92 -4.27 -3.19
N ARG A 56 -4.59 -4.17 -3.34
CA ARG A 56 -3.89 -4.56 -4.57
C ARG A 56 -4.02 -6.05 -4.86
N VAL A 57 -3.93 -6.89 -3.82
CA VAL A 57 -4.11 -8.34 -3.93
C VAL A 57 -5.56 -8.68 -4.28
N ILE A 58 -6.53 -8.04 -3.63
CA ILE A 58 -7.96 -8.24 -3.89
C ILE A 58 -8.30 -7.95 -5.36
N ASP A 59 -7.77 -6.88 -5.95
CA ASP A 59 -7.94 -6.60 -7.38
C ASP A 59 -7.46 -7.75 -8.26
N LYS A 60 -6.31 -8.35 -7.93
CA LYS A 60 -5.79 -9.50 -8.67
C LYS A 60 -6.61 -10.77 -8.46
N MET A 61 -7.18 -10.96 -7.26
CA MET A 61 -8.10 -12.07 -6.98
C MET A 61 -9.38 -11.94 -7.82
N PHE A 62 -9.95 -10.75 -7.93
CA PHE A 62 -11.10 -10.50 -8.82
C PHE A 62 -10.75 -10.82 -10.28
N ARG A 63 -9.59 -10.37 -10.76
CA ARG A 63 -9.13 -10.68 -12.11
C ARG A 63 -8.95 -12.19 -12.33
N ILE A 64 -8.37 -12.91 -11.38
CA ILE A 64 -8.24 -14.39 -11.47
C ILE A 64 -9.61 -15.05 -11.57
N ALA A 65 -10.59 -14.56 -10.84
CA ALA A 65 -11.94 -15.12 -10.82
C ALA A 65 -12.77 -14.76 -12.06
N THR A 66 -12.46 -13.65 -12.75
CA THR A 66 -13.24 -13.13 -13.87
C THR A 66 -12.57 -13.40 -15.21
N ASP A 67 -11.39 -12.87 -15.44
CA ASP A 67 -10.60 -13.04 -16.67
C ASP A 67 -9.11 -13.03 -16.34
N LYS A 68 -8.60 -14.18 -15.96
CA LYS A 68 -7.22 -14.38 -15.53
C LYS A 68 -6.19 -13.99 -16.59
N ASP A 69 -6.50 -14.25 -17.85
CA ASP A 69 -5.56 -14.12 -18.96
C ASP A 69 -5.66 -12.75 -19.67
N ALA A 70 -6.57 -11.89 -19.22
CA ALA A 70 -6.66 -10.52 -19.69
C ALA A 70 -5.29 -9.83 -19.60
N PHE A 71 -4.95 -9.05 -20.62
CA PHE A 71 -3.72 -8.25 -20.70
C PHE A 71 -2.39 -9.05 -20.77
N GLY A 72 -2.42 -10.38 -20.96
CA GLY A 72 -1.24 -11.21 -21.18
C GLY A 72 -0.27 -11.32 -20.00
N GLU A 73 -0.60 -10.79 -18.83
CA GLU A 73 0.20 -10.87 -17.60
C GLU A 73 -0.45 -11.76 -16.55
N SER A 74 0.36 -12.54 -15.84
CA SER A 74 -0.14 -13.40 -14.76
C SER A 74 -0.43 -12.57 -13.49
N PRO A 75 -1.68 -12.56 -12.99
CA PRO A 75 -2.00 -11.90 -11.73
C PRO A 75 -1.25 -12.48 -10.54
N TRP A 76 -0.83 -13.73 -10.61
CA TRP A 76 -0.02 -14.38 -9.57
C TRP A 76 1.36 -13.76 -9.40
N LYS A 77 1.95 -13.24 -10.50
CA LYS A 77 3.21 -12.47 -10.41
C LYS A 77 3.03 -11.20 -9.59
N ASP A 78 1.93 -10.49 -9.81
CA ASP A 78 1.60 -9.27 -9.07
C ASP A 78 1.40 -9.58 -7.59
N ILE A 79 0.63 -10.63 -7.26
CA ILE A 79 0.41 -11.07 -5.88
C ILE A 79 1.73 -11.43 -5.21
N THR A 80 2.61 -12.15 -5.92
CA THR A 80 3.96 -12.48 -5.42
C THR A 80 4.77 -11.22 -5.15
N GLY A 81 4.75 -10.26 -6.08
CA GLY A 81 5.42 -8.98 -5.92
C GLY A 81 4.93 -8.20 -4.70
N TYR A 82 3.62 -8.12 -4.49
CA TYR A 82 3.04 -7.48 -3.30
C TYR A 82 3.41 -8.21 -2.02
N GLY A 83 3.50 -9.55 -2.04
CA GLY A 83 3.97 -10.33 -0.90
C GLY A 83 5.44 -10.02 -0.55
N ILE A 84 6.31 -9.90 -1.54
CA ILE A 84 7.72 -9.51 -1.35
C ILE A 84 7.80 -8.10 -0.74
N LEU A 85 7.04 -7.14 -1.28
CA LEU A 85 7.00 -5.77 -0.75
C LEU A 85 6.47 -5.72 0.69
N GLY A 86 5.45 -6.52 1.00
CA GLY A 86 4.91 -6.65 2.35
C GLY A 86 5.97 -7.19 3.32
N THR A 87 6.64 -8.29 2.97
CA THR A 87 7.70 -8.88 3.78
C THR A 87 8.86 -7.89 4.04
N ALA A 88 9.33 -7.21 2.98
CA ALA A 88 10.36 -6.20 3.12
C ALA A 88 9.93 -5.02 4.02
N GLY A 89 8.64 -4.69 4.01
CA GLY A 89 8.05 -3.69 4.91
C GLY A 89 8.09 -4.13 6.37
N ASP A 90 7.75 -5.38 6.65
CA ASP A 90 7.77 -5.95 7.99
C ASP A 90 9.19 -6.05 8.56
N ASP A 91 10.15 -6.45 7.75
CA ASP A 91 11.56 -6.51 8.14
C ASP A 91 12.09 -5.13 8.54
N ARG A 92 11.77 -4.11 7.73
CA ARG A 92 12.14 -2.72 8.03
C ARG A 92 11.51 -2.21 9.32
N GLU A 93 10.25 -2.52 9.56
CA GLU A 93 9.56 -2.11 10.80
C GLU A 93 10.18 -2.78 12.02
N ARG A 94 10.59 -4.05 11.90
CA ARG A 94 11.30 -4.78 12.95
C ARG A 94 12.65 -4.16 13.26
N GLU A 95 13.46 -3.87 12.23
CA GLU A 95 14.76 -3.19 12.37
C GLU A 95 14.62 -1.83 13.08
N MET A 96 13.59 -1.06 12.69
CA MET A 96 13.31 0.24 13.32
C MET A 96 12.92 0.11 14.81
N LEU A 97 12.20 -0.95 15.17
CA LEU A 97 11.86 -1.21 16.57
C LEU A 97 13.10 -1.61 17.39
N GLU A 98 13.96 -2.46 16.84
CA GLU A 98 15.23 -2.86 17.47
C GLU A 98 16.11 -1.62 17.74
N ILE A 99 16.32 -0.77 16.75
CA ILE A 99 17.09 0.48 16.90
C ILE A 99 16.49 1.38 18.00
N ARG A 100 15.15 1.51 18.04
CA ARG A 100 14.48 2.30 19.09
C ARG A 100 14.70 1.74 20.49
N GLU A 101 14.66 0.43 20.64
CA GLU A 101 14.90 -0.22 21.94
C GLU A 101 16.36 -0.08 22.38
N GLU A 102 17.32 -0.23 21.45
CA GLU A 102 18.74 0.01 21.72
C GLU A 102 18.99 1.45 22.17
N CYS A 103 18.45 2.44 21.44
CA CYS A 103 18.57 3.84 21.84
C CYS A 103 17.95 4.13 23.22
N LYS A 104 16.83 3.52 23.56
CA LYS A 104 16.23 3.65 24.90
C LYS A 104 17.13 3.03 25.98
N ALA A 105 17.72 1.88 25.71
CA ALA A 105 18.62 1.20 26.63
C ALA A 105 19.89 2.03 26.90
N GLU A 106 20.47 2.63 25.86
CA GLU A 106 21.63 3.52 25.97
C GLU A 106 21.33 4.80 26.73
N LYS A 107 20.19 5.43 26.48
CA LYS A 107 19.72 6.60 27.26
C LYS A 107 19.62 6.29 28.74
N LYS A 108 19.13 5.10 29.08
CA LYS A 108 19.01 4.65 30.48
C LYS A 108 20.38 4.43 31.14
N LYS A 109 21.40 4.03 30.36
CA LYS A 109 22.77 3.77 30.87
C LYS A 109 23.59 5.06 31.03
N HIS A 110 23.46 6.02 30.17
CA HIS A 110 24.39 7.16 30.06
C HIS A 110 23.78 8.53 30.32
N GLY A 111 22.47 8.66 30.54
CA GLY A 111 21.79 9.94 30.81
C GLY A 111 21.93 10.99 29.69
N LYS A 112 22.35 10.57 28.48
CA LYS A 112 22.53 11.46 27.32
C LYS A 112 21.30 11.40 26.38
N ASN A 113 20.94 12.56 25.83
CA ASN A 113 19.99 12.63 24.73
C ASN A 113 20.63 12.01 23.47
N CYS A 114 20.12 10.89 23.02
CA CYS A 114 20.33 10.50 21.61
C CYS A 114 19.48 11.40 20.75
N GLU A 115 20.08 12.24 19.95
CA GLU A 115 19.43 12.95 18.85
C GLU A 115 19.22 11.95 17.70
N ALA A 116 18.28 11.01 17.88
CA ALA A 116 17.85 10.12 16.82
C ALA A 116 16.66 10.77 16.08
N ASP A 117 16.85 12.01 15.60
CA ASP A 117 15.83 12.70 14.84
C ASP A 117 15.90 12.42 13.33
N GLU A 118 16.99 11.80 12.86
CA GLU A 118 17.17 11.43 11.46
C GLU A 118 17.67 9.99 11.36
N ILE A 119 16.85 9.10 10.84
CA ILE A 119 17.27 7.75 10.47
C ILE A 119 17.40 7.75 8.95
N GLU A 120 18.63 7.66 8.46
CA GLU A 120 18.88 7.39 7.05
C GLU A 120 18.39 5.99 6.71
N THR A 121 17.28 5.92 6.00
CA THR A 121 16.83 4.68 5.36
C THR A 121 17.35 4.67 3.93
N GLY A 122 17.55 3.50 3.33
CA GLY A 122 17.99 3.36 1.93
C GLY A 122 17.07 4.04 0.88
N TYR A 123 16.07 4.79 1.32
CA TYR A 123 15.11 5.56 0.51
C TYR A 123 15.05 7.05 0.85
N GLY A 124 16.02 7.58 1.62
CA GLY A 124 16.09 8.98 2.03
C GLY A 124 15.73 9.20 3.51
N THR A 125 15.99 10.42 3.96
CA THR A 125 15.74 10.86 5.34
C THR A 125 14.24 11.01 5.57
N ILE A 126 13.68 10.26 6.53
CA ILE A 126 12.28 10.45 6.95
C ILE A 126 12.25 11.45 8.09
N HIS A 127 11.72 12.64 7.83
CA HIS A 127 11.44 13.62 8.88
C HIS A 127 10.33 13.09 9.81
N LYS A 128 10.53 13.27 11.10
CA LYS A 128 9.58 12.91 12.15
C LYS A 128 8.24 13.61 11.90
N TYR A 129 7.17 12.85 11.76
CA TYR A 129 5.83 13.42 11.82
C TYR A 129 5.57 13.92 13.24
N PRO A 130 4.96 15.10 13.40
CA PRO A 130 4.60 15.60 14.71
C PRO A 130 3.63 14.61 15.39
N THR A 131 3.92 14.28 16.65
CA THR A 131 3.16 13.36 17.49
C THR A 131 1.95 14.04 18.15
N GLU A 132 1.36 15.03 17.52
CA GLU A 132 0.15 15.66 18.03
C GLU A 132 -1.08 14.81 17.65
N PRO A 133 -1.93 14.46 18.61
CA PRO A 133 -3.18 13.76 18.31
C PRO A 133 -4.15 14.69 17.59
N TRP A 134 -4.80 14.19 16.56
CA TRP A 134 -5.92 14.83 15.85
C TRP A 134 -7.16 14.91 16.72
#